data_61f043e6395dbc99b6745069c8f6c78c
#
_entry.id   61f043e6395dbc99b6745069c8f6c78c
#
_cell.length_a   1.000
_cell.length_b   1.000
_cell.length_c   1.000
_cell.angle_alpha   90.00
_cell.angle_beta   90.00
_cell.angle_gamma   90.00
#
_symmetry.space_group_name_H-M   'P 1'
#
loop_
_entity.id
_entity.type
_entity.pdbx_description
1 polymer ?
#
loop_
_entity_poly.entity_id
_entity_poly.type
_entity_poly.pdbx_seq_one_letter_code
_entity_poly.pdbx_strand_id
1 'polypeptide(L)'
;MSELAYKRTNVYEVADKKTMKKIFSYAEEYKKFIDAAKTEREACAYVAAEAEKHGFKPFKFGEKLKKGDKVYYNNRGKNIYLIRVGSDDVKTSGIRIVASHIDSPRLDFKQVPLYESDGVALGKTHY
;
A
#
# COMPACT_ATOMS: atom_id res chain seq x y z
N MET A 1 11.54 33.82 17.62
CA MET A 1 11.63 32.42 17.14
C MET A 1 12.93 32.28 16.38
N SER A 2 13.70 31.23 16.60
CA SER A 2 15.01 31.03 15.96
C SER A 2 14.83 30.88 14.45
N GLU A 3 15.67 31.54 13.65
CA GLU A 3 15.71 31.41 12.17
C GLU A 3 15.96 29.95 11.72
N LEU A 4 16.44 29.11 12.62
CA LEU A 4 16.70 27.69 12.39
C LEU A 4 15.47 26.78 12.63
N ALA A 5 14.33 27.34 13.04
CA ALA A 5 13.12 26.56 13.30
C ALA A 5 12.44 26.17 11.99
N TYR A 6 12.35 24.86 11.72
CA TYR A 6 11.60 24.34 10.57
C TYR A 6 10.10 24.65 10.72
N LYS A 7 9.56 25.41 9.80
CA LYS A 7 8.12 25.67 9.72
C LYS A 7 7.44 24.61 8.82
N ARG A 8 6.64 23.76 9.43
CA ARG A 8 5.84 22.80 8.68
C ARG A 8 4.74 23.53 7.90
N THR A 9 4.62 23.22 6.64
CA THR A 9 3.54 23.73 5.78
C THR A 9 2.60 22.59 5.42
N ASN A 10 1.31 22.79 5.63
CA ASN A 10 0.31 21.80 5.25
C ASN A 10 0.13 21.81 3.73
N VAL A 11 0.17 20.65 3.10
CA VAL A 11 -0.01 20.52 1.64
C VAL A 11 -1.34 21.12 1.16
N TYR A 12 -2.38 21.05 1.95
CA TYR A 12 -3.69 21.61 1.61
C TYR A 12 -3.71 23.15 1.58
N GLU A 13 -2.76 23.81 2.23
CA GLU A 13 -2.61 25.27 2.21
C GLU A 13 -1.86 25.77 0.98
N VAL A 14 -0.99 24.93 0.40
CA VAL A 14 -0.08 25.34 -0.68
C VAL A 14 -0.38 24.68 -2.03
N ALA A 15 -1.17 23.63 -2.04
CA ALA A 15 -1.52 22.93 -3.28
C ALA A 15 -2.49 23.75 -4.14
N ASP A 16 -2.18 23.85 -5.44
CA ASP A 16 -3.10 24.41 -6.40
C ASP A 16 -4.34 23.50 -6.63
N LYS A 17 -5.37 24.05 -7.28
CA LYS A 17 -6.62 23.31 -7.56
C LYS A 17 -6.39 22.02 -8.36
N LYS A 18 -5.41 21.99 -9.26
CA LYS A 18 -5.08 20.80 -10.06
C LYS A 18 -4.46 19.70 -9.20
N THR A 19 -3.54 20.08 -8.32
CA THR A 19 -2.91 19.17 -7.35
C THR A 19 -3.94 18.65 -6.36
N MET A 20 -4.80 19.51 -5.83
CA MET A 20 -5.90 19.10 -4.95
C MET A 20 -6.79 18.03 -5.62
N LYS A 21 -7.20 18.25 -6.87
CA LYS A 21 -8.00 17.26 -7.60
C LYS A 21 -7.27 15.92 -7.74
N LYS A 22 -5.95 15.92 -7.98
CA LYS A 22 -5.15 14.69 -8.04
C LYS A 22 -5.08 13.98 -6.69
N ILE A 23 -4.93 14.73 -5.58
CA ILE A 23 -4.89 14.18 -4.23
C ILE A 23 -6.21 13.43 -3.94
N PHE A 24 -7.35 14.06 -4.19
CA PHE A 24 -8.64 13.42 -3.96
C PHE A 24 -8.89 12.23 -4.89
N SER A 25 -8.53 12.33 -6.17
CA SER A 25 -8.64 11.20 -7.11
C SER A 25 -7.83 9.99 -6.65
N TYR A 26 -6.59 10.23 -6.22
CA TYR A 26 -5.73 9.17 -5.66
C TYR A 26 -6.33 8.54 -4.39
N ALA A 27 -6.88 9.36 -3.50
CA ALA A 27 -7.53 8.88 -2.30
C ALA A 27 -8.74 7.98 -2.61
N GLU A 28 -9.56 8.33 -3.62
CA GLU A 28 -10.68 7.49 -4.05
C GLU A 28 -10.23 6.15 -4.65
N GLU A 29 -9.13 6.12 -5.38
CA GLU A 29 -8.54 4.87 -5.87
C GLU A 29 -8.00 4.02 -4.71
N TYR A 30 -7.35 4.63 -3.74
CA TYR A 30 -6.86 3.95 -2.55
C TYR A 30 -8.00 3.35 -1.70
N LYS A 31 -9.12 4.07 -1.58
CA LYS A 31 -10.33 3.55 -0.90
C LYS A 31 -10.85 2.28 -1.57
N LYS A 32 -10.89 2.25 -2.90
CA LYS A 32 -11.28 1.03 -3.65
C LYS A 32 -10.35 -0.16 -3.36
N PHE A 33 -9.05 0.10 -3.25
CA PHE A 33 -8.10 -0.92 -2.85
C PHE A 33 -8.41 -1.46 -1.45
N ILE A 34 -8.59 -0.59 -0.46
CA ILE A 34 -8.89 -0.98 0.92
C ILE A 34 -10.22 -1.75 1.01
N ASP A 35 -11.24 -1.34 0.27
CA ASP A 35 -12.52 -2.04 0.23
C ASP A 35 -12.41 -3.46 -0.36
N ALA A 36 -11.50 -3.66 -1.32
CA ALA A 36 -11.29 -4.95 -1.98
C ALA A 36 -10.27 -5.85 -1.26
N ALA A 37 -9.35 -5.28 -0.49
CA ALA A 37 -8.20 -5.97 0.10
C ALA A 37 -8.27 -5.98 1.63
N LYS A 38 -9.22 -6.72 2.18
CA LYS A 38 -9.48 -6.79 3.64
C LYS A 38 -8.59 -7.82 4.35
N THR A 39 -7.96 -8.71 3.60
CA THR A 39 -7.03 -9.72 4.09
C THR A 39 -5.76 -9.70 3.27
N GLU A 40 -4.67 -10.26 3.79
CA GLU A 40 -3.41 -10.39 3.05
C GLU A 40 -3.58 -11.17 1.74
N ARG A 41 -4.51 -12.12 1.68
CA ARG A 41 -4.79 -12.90 0.47
C ARG A 41 -5.51 -12.08 -0.59
N GLU A 42 -6.49 -11.31 -0.19
CA GLU A 42 -7.21 -10.39 -1.07
C GLU A 42 -6.28 -9.28 -1.57
N ALA A 43 -5.41 -8.74 -0.70
CA ALA A 43 -4.39 -7.78 -1.09
C ALA A 43 -3.43 -8.35 -2.14
N CYS A 44 -2.92 -9.57 -1.95
CA CYS A 44 -2.07 -10.24 -2.94
C CYS A 44 -2.79 -10.45 -4.28
N ALA A 45 -4.06 -10.88 -4.25
CA ALA A 45 -4.85 -11.08 -5.46
C ALA A 45 -5.10 -9.76 -6.20
N TYR A 46 -5.49 -8.72 -5.48
CA TYR A 46 -5.71 -7.39 -6.05
C TYR A 46 -4.42 -6.83 -6.68
N VAL A 47 -3.30 -6.87 -5.95
CA VAL A 47 -2.01 -6.36 -6.44
C VAL A 47 -1.52 -7.15 -7.65
N ALA A 48 -1.71 -8.48 -7.69
CA ALA A 48 -1.36 -9.29 -8.85
C ALA A 48 -2.17 -8.87 -10.09
N ALA A 49 -3.49 -8.69 -9.95
CA ALA A 49 -4.35 -8.24 -11.04
C ALA A 49 -3.97 -6.84 -11.55
N GLU A 50 -3.66 -5.92 -10.65
CA GLU A 50 -3.18 -4.58 -11.03
C GLU A 50 -1.79 -4.63 -11.69
N ALA A 51 -0.89 -5.47 -11.20
CA ALA A 51 0.42 -5.66 -11.80
C ALA A 51 0.31 -6.14 -13.26
N GLU A 52 -0.59 -7.10 -13.53
CA GLU A 52 -0.83 -7.59 -14.89
C GLU A 52 -1.35 -6.49 -15.82
N LYS A 53 -2.28 -5.65 -15.39
CA LYS A 53 -2.74 -4.46 -16.14
C LYS A 53 -1.61 -3.50 -16.48
N HIS A 54 -0.58 -3.44 -15.64
CA HIS A 54 0.60 -2.60 -15.84
C HIS A 54 1.75 -3.31 -16.56
N GLY A 55 1.49 -4.50 -17.12
CA GLY A 55 2.43 -5.27 -17.94
C GLY A 55 3.45 -6.09 -17.16
N PHE A 56 3.20 -6.34 -15.89
CA PHE A 56 3.97 -7.32 -15.13
C PHE A 56 3.51 -8.74 -15.50
N LYS A 57 4.45 -9.68 -15.48
CA LYS A 57 4.21 -11.10 -15.75
C LYS A 57 4.58 -11.93 -14.53
N PRO A 58 3.92 -13.08 -14.29
CA PRO A 58 4.34 -13.99 -13.23
C PRO A 58 5.79 -14.43 -13.42
N PHE A 59 6.60 -14.29 -12.36
CA PHE A 59 7.99 -14.74 -12.36
C PHE A 59 8.09 -16.24 -12.21
N LYS A 60 8.97 -16.87 -13.01
CA LYS A 60 9.30 -18.29 -12.89
C LYS A 60 10.75 -18.44 -12.43
N PHE A 61 10.96 -19.25 -11.38
CA PHE A 61 12.33 -19.53 -10.92
C PHE A 61 13.18 -20.14 -12.04
N GLY A 62 14.41 -19.65 -12.16
CA GLY A 62 15.34 -20.06 -13.21
C GLY A 62 15.24 -19.26 -14.51
N GLU A 63 14.22 -18.41 -14.69
CA GLU A 63 14.19 -17.53 -15.87
C GLU A 63 15.23 -16.40 -15.76
N LYS A 64 15.79 -16.05 -16.91
CA LYS A 64 16.73 -14.92 -17.01
C LYS A 64 15.95 -13.63 -17.30
N LEU A 65 16.07 -12.68 -16.41
CA LEU A 65 15.48 -11.36 -16.58
C LEU A 65 16.39 -10.43 -17.38
N LYS A 66 15.78 -9.54 -18.16
CA LYS A 66 16.45 -8.54 -18.99
C LYS A 66 16.06 -7.14 -18.52
N LYS A 67 16.87 -6.14 -18.87
CA LYS A 67 16.56 -4.73 -18.67
C LYS A 67 15.14 -4.39 -19.15
N GLY A 68 14.36 -3.76 -18.29
CA GLY A 68 13.00 -3.34 -18.56
C GLY A 68 11.93 -4.37 -18.22
N ASP A 69 12.32 -5.62 -17.94
CA ASP A 69 11.35 -6.65 -17.56
C ASP A 69 10.61 -6.26 -16.28
N LYS A 70 9.33 -6.55 -16.28
CA LYS A 70 8.43 -6.38 -15.15
C LYS A 70 7.87 -7.73 -14.78
N VAL A 71 8.20 -8.20 -13.58
CA VAL A 71 7.72 -9.48 -13.10
C VAL A 71 7.16 -9.36 -11.69
N TYR A 72 6.25 -10.24 -11.34
CA TYR A 72 5.78 -10.35 -9.96
C TYR A 72 5.85 -11.79 -9.47
N TYR A 73 6.07 -11.96 -8.20
CA TYR A 73 6.04 -13.25 -7.52
C TYR A 73 5.07 -13.20 -6.35
N ASN A 74 4.00 -13.98 -6.45
CA ASN A 74 3.04 -14.16 -5.38
C ASN A 74 3.45 -15.36 -4.52
N ASN A 75 3.92 -15.10 -3.31
CA ASN A 75 4.35 -16.15 -2.40
C ASN A 75 3.17 -16.65 -1.55
N ARG A 76 2.54 -17.72 -2.01
CA ARG A 76 1.47 -18.44 -1.32
C ARG A 76 0.21 -17.60 -1.03
N GLY A 77 0.00 -16.50 -1.74
CA GLY A 77 -1.10 -15.57 -1.49
C GLY A 77 -0.98 -14.79 -0.18
N LYS A 78 0.22 -14.70 0.41
CA LYS A 78 0.45 -14.02 1.70
C LYS A 78 1.38 -12.83 1.60
N ASN A 79 2.23 -12.81 0.59
CA ASN A 79 3.01 -11.64 0.22
C ASN A 79 3.26 -11.64 -1.28
N ILE A 80 3.55 -10.49 -1.83
CA ILE A 80 3.76 -10.30 -3.26
C ILE A 80 4.96 -9.40 -3.50
N TYR A 81 5.77 -9.76 -4.45
CA TYR A 81 6.94 -9.00 -4.89
C TYR A 81 6.72 -8.52 -6.31
N LEU A 82 6.89 -7.24 -6.55
CA LEU A 82 6.91 -6.65 -7.89
C LEU A 82 8.31 -6.17 -8.18
N ILE A 83 8.86 -6.62 -9.27
CA ILE A 83 10.24 -6.34 -9.67
C ILE A 83 10.23 -5.70 -11.05
N ARG A 84 10.87 -4.55 -11.15
CA ARG A 84 11.19 -3.92 -12.43
C ARG A 84 12.70 -3.91 -12.59
N VAL A 85 13.18 -4.58 -13.62
CA VAL A 85 14.63 -4.66 -13.91
C VAL A 85 15.09 -3.32 -14.47
N GLY A 86 16.05 -2.72 -13.77
CA GLY A 86 16.66 -1.45 -14.16
C GLY A 86 17.60 -1.58 -15.37
N SER A 87 18.21 -0.45 -15.73
CA SER A 87 19.20 -0.37 -16.81
C SER A 87 20.61 -0.66 -16.35
N ASP A 88 20.89 -0.41 -15.08
CA ASP A 88 22.23 -0.38 -14.54
C ASP A 88 22.56 -1.68 -13.82
N ASP A 89 23.84 -1.97 -13.68
CA ASP A 89 24.29 -3.16 -12.95
C ASP A 89 23.96 -3.00 -11.46
N VAL A 90 23.28 -4.01 -10.91
CA VAL A 90 22.92 -4.08 -9.49
C VAL A 90 24.14 -3.98 -8.58
N LYS A 91 25.31 -4.49 -9.01
CA LYS A 91 26.54 -4.43 -8.24
C LYS A 91 27.05 -3.01 -8.01
N THR A 92 26.79 -2.12 -8.97
CA THR A 92 27.25 -0.73 -8.91
C THR A 92 26.17 0.23 -8.45
N SER A 93 24.91 0.03 -8.86
CA SER A 93 23.79 0.94 -8.61
C SER A 93 22.89 0.51 -7.47
N GLY A 94 23.07 -0.70 -6.95
CA GLY A 94 22.26 -1.26 -5.86
C GLY A 94 20.83 -1.54 -6.27
N ILE A 95 19.96 -1.70 -5.27
CA ILE A 95 18.53 -1.98 -5.42
C ILE A 95 17.74 -0.91 -4.69
N ARG A 96 16.63 -0.45 -5.30
CA ARG A 96 15.65 0.42 -4.64
C ARG A 96 14.48 -0.45 -4.19
N ILE A 97 14.21 -0.45 -2.90
CA ILE A 97 13.16 -1.26 -2.30
C ILE A 97 12.12 -0.34 -1.66
N VAL A 98 10.84 -0.60 -1.96
CA VAL A 98 9.69 -0.06 -1.22
C VAL A 98 8.99 -1.26 -0.61
N ALA A 99 8.82 -1.26 0.69
CA ALA A 99 8.17 -2.34 1.42
C ALA A 99 7.03 -1.78 2.29
N SER A 100 5.94 -2.53 2.37
CA SER A 100 4.83 -2.24 3.26
C SER A 100 4.21 -3.55 3.75
N HIS A 101 3.54 -3.52 4.90
CA HIS A 101 2.66 -4.61 5.30
C HIS A 101 1.39 -4.61 4.43
N ILE A 102 0.78 -5.77 4.26
CA ILE A 102 -0.43 -5.97 3.45
C ILE A 102 -1.59 -6.56 4.25
N ASP A 103 -1.39 -6.87 5.52
CA ASP A 103 -2.46 -7.14 6.46
C ASP A 103 -3.20 -5.83 6.76
N SER A 104 -4.53 -5.86 6.70
CA SER A 104 -5.35 -4.68 6.96
C SER A 104 -5.54 -4.53 8.47
N PRO A 105 -5.19 -3.38 9.07
CA PRO A 105 -5.57 -3.08 10.43
C PRO A 105 -7.09 -3.10 10.56
N ARG A 106 -7.60 -3.82 11.56
CA ARG A 106 -9.02 -3.93 11.84
C ARG A 106 -9.29 -3.90 13.33
N LEU A 107 -10.50 -3.49 13.69
CA LEU A 107 -11.00 -3.61 15.03
C LEU A 107 -12.01 -4.76 15.07
N ASP A 108 -11.72 -5.78 15.87
CA ASP A 108 -12.65 -6.88 16.12
C ASP A 108 -13.38 -6.64 17.43
N PHE A 109 -14.66 -6.93 17.48
CA PHE A 109 -15.42 -6.91 18.74
C PHE A 109 -15.06 -8.12 19.58
N LYS A 110 -15.00 -7.92 20.91
CA LYS A 110 -14.92 -9.03 21.86
C LYS A 110 -16.22 -9.81 21.89
N GLN A 111 -16.21 -11.02 22.44
CA GLN A 111 -17.37 -11.92 22.46
C GLN A 111 -18.60 -11.32 23.16
N VAL A 112 -18.39 -10.51 24.20
CA VAL A 112 -19.44 -9.70 24.84
C VAL A 112 -19.06 -8.23 24.74
N PRO A 113 -19.31 -7.61 23.58
CA PRO A 113 -18.72 -6.31 23.29
C PRO A 113 -19.49 -5.13 23.87
N LEU A 114 -20.80 -5.21 23.93
CA LEU A 114 -21.63 -4.05 24.24
C LEU A 114 -21.64 -3.74 25.74
N TYR A 115 -21.45 -2.49 26.07
CA TYR A 115 -21.64 -1.96 27.42
C TYR A 115 -22.07 -0.49 27.33
N GLU A 116 -22.63 0.02 28.40
CA GLU A 116 -23.07 1.41 28.51
C GLU A 116 -22.17 2.13 29.50
N SER A 117 -21.82 3.36 29.18
CA SER A 117 -21.16 4.29 30.09
C SER A 117 -21.60 5.71 29.75
N ASP A 118 -22.02 6.45 30.78
CA ASP A 118 -22.42 7.85 30.67
C ASP A 118 -23.53 8.11 29.63
N GLY A 119 -24.47 7.17 29.50
CA GLY A 119 -25.56 7.24 28.54
C GLY A 119 -25.16 6.94 27.08
N VAL A 120 -23.96 6.43 26.86
CA VAL A 120 -23.46 6.08 25.53
C VAL A 120 -23.24 4.58 25.42
N ALA A 121 -23.75 3.98 24.33
CA ALA A 121 -23.46 2.59 24.01
C ALA A 121 -22.05 2.47 23.42
N LEU A 122 -21.23 1.63 24.03
CA LEU A 122 -19.83 1.43 23.66
C LEU A 122 -19.59 -0.04 23.29
N GLY A 123 -18.62 -0.26 22.41
CA GLY A 123 -18.19 -1.58 22.00
C GLY A 123 -16.77 -1.87 22.49
N LYS A 124 -16.61 -2.96 23.26
CA LYS A 124 -15.27 -3.49 23.59
C LYS A 124 -14.65 -4.10 22.37
N THR A 125 -13.48 -3.61 21.99
CA THR A 125 -12.73 -4.10 20.86
C THR A 125 -11.41 -4.72 21.30
N HIS A 126 -10.79 -5.47 20.40
CA HIS A 126 -9.39 -5.83 20.47
C HIS A 126 -8.75 -5.68 19.09
N TYR A 127 -7.44 -5.45 19.12
CA TYR A 127 -6.57 -5.33 17.96
C TYR A 127 -5.79 -6.63 17.80
#